data_f8be511e61cd602837ce2d8198b796fe
#
_entry.id   f8be511e61cd602837ce2d8198b796fe
#
_cell.length_a   1.000
_cell.length_b   1.000
_cell.length_c   1.000
_cell.angle_alpha   90.00
_cell.angle_beta   90.00
_cell.angle_gamma   90.00
#
_symmetry.space_group_name_H-M   'P 1'
#
loop_
_entity.id
_entity.type
_entity.pdbx_description
1 polymer ?
#
loop_
_entity_poly.entity_id
_entity_poly.type
_entity_poly.pdbx_seq_one_letter_code
_entity_poly.pdbx_strand_id
1 'polypeptide(L)'
;MNNKKMVLWKIFISTLYLSAFTFGGGYVIVTLMKKKFVDEYHWIEEDEMLDLVAIAQSSPGAIAVNGAIVVGFKLAGLPGTLVAILGTIIPPFLIISVISIFYAAFRDNFVISRLLLGMQAGVGAVIASVVYDMGSGIVHSKNIVSILIMLAAFIASCVYGINVIYIILACGTLGTVRTLVKNRNSRADTSHTPHDRQS
;
A
#
# COMPACT_ATOMS: atom_id res chain seq x y z
N MET A 1 -22.53 -16.72 20.81
CA MET A 1 -21.07 -17.01 20.84
C MET A 1 -20.55 -17.73 19.58
N ASN A 2 -21.36 -18.50 18.89
CA ASN A 2 -20.93 -19.26 17.68
C ASN A 2 -20.61 -18.35 16.47
N ASN A 3 -21.30 -17.22 16.34
CA ASN A 3 -21.17 -16.34 15.18
C ASN A 3 -19.81 -15.60 15.12
N LYS A 4 -19.29 -15.15 16.27
CA LYS A 4 -17.99 -14.44 16.32
C LYS A 4 -16.80 -15.33 15.96
N LYS A 5 -16.80 -16.59 16.42
CA LYS A 5 -15.73 -17.53 16.08
C LYS A 5 -15.73 -17.87 14.59
N MET A 6 -16.90 -17.99 13.99
CA MET A 6 -17.06 -18.25 12.56
C MET A 6 -16.58 -17.06 11.71
N VAL A 7 -16.85 -15.82 12.14
CA VAL A 7 -16.35 -14.62 11.46
C VAL A 7 -14.83 -14.55 11.54
N LEU A 8 -14.24 -14.76 12.72
CA LEU A 8 -12.78 -14.77 12.88
C LEU A 8 -12.11 -15.85 12.01
N TRP A 9 -12.69 -17.05 11.98
CA TRP A 9 -12.18 -18.14 11.13
C TRP A 9 -12.24 -17.81 9.65
N LYS A 10 -13.34 -17.21 9.18
CA LYS A 10 -13.48 -16.77 7.80
C LYS A 10 -12.50 -15.64 7.46
N ILE A 11 -12.28 -14.68 8.37
CA ILE A 11 -11.25 -13.65 8.20
C ILE A 11 -9.88 -14.31 8.04
N PHE A 12 -9.52 -15.23 8.94
CA PHE A 12 -8.23 -15.93 8.89
C PHE A 12 -8.00 -16.65 7.55
N ILE A 13 -8.94 -17.49 7.14
CA ILE A 13 -8.83 -18.24 5.88
C ILE A 13 -8.79 -17.30 4.67
N SER A 14 -9.60 -16.23 4.67
CA SER A 14 -9.61 -15.28 3.58
C SER A 14 -8.29 -14.53 3.46
N THR A 15 -7.75 -14.01 4.56
CA THR A 15 -6.47 -13.29 4.54
C THR A 15 -5.29 -14.21 4.22
N LEU A 16 -5.33 -15.46 4.70
CA LEU A 16 -4.35 -16.48 4.35
C LEU A 16 -4.36 -16.79 2.85
N TYR A 17 -5.56 -17.03 2.30
CA TYR A 17 -5.72 -17.28 0.86
C TYR A 17 -5.26 -16.07 0.02
N LEU A 18 -5.72 -14.87 0.38
CA LEU A 18 -5.35 -13.64 -0.31
C LEU A 18 -3.83 -13.43 -0.30
N SER A 19 -3.17 -13.65 0.84
CA SER A 19 -1.73 -13.51 0.96
C SER A 19 -0.95 -14.58 0.18
N ALA A 20 -1.43 -15.81 0.16
CA ALA A 20 -0.77 -16.91 -0.55
C ALA A 20 -0.84 -16.77 -2.08
N PHE A 21 -1.93 -16.21 -2.61
CA PHE A 21 -2.20 -16.15 -4.04
C PHE A 21 -2.11 -14.75 -4.65
N THR A 22 -1.71 -13.74 -3.89
CA THR A 22 -1.51 -12.40 -4.43
C THR A 22 -0.11 -12.25 -4.99
N PHE A 23 -0.04 -12.16 -6.32
CA PHE A 23 1.18 -11.82 -7.06
C PHE A 23 0.94 -10.50 -7.80
N GLY A 24 1.93 -9.62 -7.85
CA GLY A 24 1.87 -8.41 -8.69
C GLY A 24 1.61 -7.08 -7.99
N GLY A 25 1.60 -7.06 -6.65
CA GLY A 25 1.59 -5.80 -5.89
C GLY A 25 0.27 -5.41 -5.24
N GLY A 26 0.25 -4.24 -4.59
CA GLY A 26 -0.82 -3.82 -3.69
C GLY A 26 -2.20 -3.66 -4.32
N TYR A 27 -2.30 -3.31 -5.59
CA TYR A 27 -3.59 -3.17 -6.26
C TYR A 27 -4.32 -4.50 -6.46
N VAL A 28 -3.59 -5.57 -6.73
CA VAL A 28 -4.19 -6.90 -6.93
C VAL A 28 -4.86 -7.38 -5.64
N ILE A 29 -4.21 -7.18 -4.50
CA ILE A 29 -4.79 -7.60 -3.22
C ILE A 29 -6.04 -6.79 -2.86
N VAL A 30 -6.07 -5.50 -3.19
CA VAL A 30 -7.24 -4.64 -2.99
C VAL A 30 -8.43 -5.18 -3.79
N THR A 31 -8.23 -5.50 -5.06
CA THR A 31 -9.27 -6.09 -5.91
C THR A 31 -9.78 -7.44 -5.36
N LEU A 32 -8.86 -8.28 -4.89
CA LEU A 32 -9.21 -9.56 -4.29
C LEU A 32 -9.92 -9.41 -2.94
N MET A 33 -9.54 -8.43 -2.12
CA MET A 33 -10.25 -8.10 -0.88
C MET A 33 -11.67 -7.62 -1.16
N LYS A 34 -11.86 -6.71 -2.14
CA LYS A 34 -13.19 -6.28 -2.58
C LYS A 34 -14.02 -7.48 -3.00
N LYS A 35 -13.52 -8.30 -3.90
CA LYS A 35 -14.21 -9.52 -4.34
C LYS A 35 -14.62 -10.42 -3.18
N LYS A 36 -13.75 -10.58 -2.16
CA LYS A 36 -14.01 -11.49 -1.03
C LYS A 36 -14.97 -10.91 0.00
N PHE A 37 -14.78 -9.66 0.43
CA PHE A 37 -15.51 -9.09 1.54
C PHE A 37 -16.75 -8.29 1.11
N VAL A 38 -16.75 -7.72 -0.09
CA VAL A 38 -17.91 -7.01 -0.66
C VAL A 38 -18.77 -7.96 -1.48
N ASP A 39 -18.22 -8.59 -2.55
CA ASP A 39 -19.01 -9.31 -3.52
C ASP A 39 -19.45 -10.71 -3.02
N GLU A 40 -18.56 -11.43 -2.31
CA GLU A 40 -18.84 -12.81 -1.87
C GLU A 40 -19.50 -12.88 -0.48
N TYR A 41 -18.95 -12.15 0.49
CA TYR A 41 -19.45 -12.20 1.85
C TYR A 41 -20.51 -11.15 2.16
N HIS A 42 -20.59 -10.07 1.40
CA HIS A 42 -21.48 -8.91 1.62
C HIS A 42 -21.34 -8.36 3.06
N TRP A 43 -20.11 -8.34 3.58
CA TRP A 43 -19.82 -7.85 4.93
C TRP A 43 -19.44 -6.39 4.99
N ILE A 44 -19.00 -5.83 3.87
CA ILE A 44 -18.54 -4.45 3.71
C ILE A 44 -19.20 -3.90 2.45
N GLU A 45 -19.68 -2.67 2.50
CA GLU A 45 -20.19 -1.96 1.33
C GLU A 45 -19.03 -1.51 0.42
N GLU A 46 -19.33 -1.26 -0.86
CA GLU A 46 -18.30 -0.91 -1.84
C GLU A 46 -17.59 0.39 -1.49
N ASP A 47 -18.35 1.45 -1.15
CA ASP A 47 -17.82 2.76 -0.78
C ASP A 47 -16.97 2.67 0.49
N GLU A 48 -17.42 1.91 1.46
CA GLU A 48 -16.67 1.66 2.68
C GLU A 48 -15.35 0.91 2.42
N MET A 49 -15.38 -0.06 1.50
CA MET A 49 -14.15 -0.78 1.12
C MET A 49 -13.14 0.15 0.46
N LEU A 50 -13.58 1.14 -0.34
CA LEU A 50 -12.71 2.15 -0.94
C LEU A 50 -12.03 3.01 0.14
N ASP A 51 -12.77 3.42 1.17
CA ASP A 51 -12.22 4.17 2.31
C ASP A 51 -11.18 3.35 3.09
N LEU A 52 -11.47 2.07 3.37
CA LEU A 52 -10.54 1.17 4.05
C LEU A 52 -9.25 0.97 3.23
N VAL A 53 -9.36 0.89 1.92
CA VAL A 53 -8.22 0.80 1.00
C VAL A 53 -7.39 2.09 1.02
N ALA A 54 -8.04 3.25 1.01
CA ALA A 54 -7.35 4.53 1.10
C ALA A 54 -6.54 4.66 2.40
N ILE A 55 -7.11 4.22 3.53
CA ILE A 55 -6.41 4.15 4.82
C ILE A 55 -5.22 3.19 4.75
N ALA A 56 -5.41 1.99 4.19
CA ALA A 56 -4.35 1.00 4.06
C ALA A 56 -3.18 1.49 3.18
N GLN A 57 -3.49 2.23 2.11
CA GLN A 57 -2.49 2.82 1.21
C GLN A 57 -1.76 4.02 1.82
N SER A 58 -2.41 4.78 2.68
CA SER A 58 -1.80 5.93 3.37
C SER A 58 -0.85 5.51 4.50
N SER A 59 -0.95 4.26 4.95
CA SER A 59 -0.11 3.72 6.02
C SER A 59 1.20 3.16 5.47
N PRO A 60 2.36 3.44 6.11
CA PRO A 60 3.63 2.87 5.67
C PRO A 60 3.63 1.35 5.84
N GLY A 61 4.16 0.63 4.85
CA GLY A 61 4.29 -0.84 4.90
C GLY A 61 3.61 -1.56 3.73
N ALA A 62 3.49 -2.88 3.87
CA ALA A 62 2.87 -3.72 2.85
C ALA A 62 1.34 -3.49 2.81
N ILE A 63 0.81 -3.05 1.68
CA ILE A 63 -0.63 -2.78 1.48
C ILE A 63 -1.48 -4.01 1.84
N ALA A 64 -0.98 -5.20 1.56
CA ALA A 64 -1.61 -6.47 1.93
C ALA A 64 -1.87 -6.60 3.43
N VAL A 65 -0.85 -6.29 4.24
CA VAL A 65 -0.93 -6.36 5.70
C VAL A 65 -1.79 -5.22 6.23
N ASN A 66 -1.56 -3.99 5.75
CA ASN A 66 -2.35 -2.83 6.17
C ASN A 66 -3.84 -3.01 5.85
N GLY A 67 -4.17 -3.50 4.65
CA GLY A 67 -5.55 -3.81 4.25
C GLY A 67 -6.18 -4.89 5.12
N ALA A 68 -5.44 -5.97 5.41
CA ALA A 68 -5.92 -7.02 6.31
C ALA A 68 -6.18 -6.50 7.74
N ILE A 69 -5.31 -5.61 8.25
CA ILE A 69 -5.48 -4.94 9.55
C ILE A 69 -6.78 -4.15 9.58
N VAL A 70 -6.99 -3.27 8.61
CA VAL A 70 -8.13 -2.34 8.57
C VAL A 70 -9.44 -3.11 8.39
N VAL A 71 -9.48 -4.07 7.47
CA VAL A 71 -10.65 -4.95 7.26
C VAL A 71 -10.92 -5.83 8.48
N GLY A 72 -9.89 -6.43 9.07
CA GLY A 72 -10.02 -7.24 10.28
C GLY A 72 -10.55 -6.45 11.45
N PHE A 73 -10.09 -5.21 11.63
CA PHE A 73 -10.58 -4.30 12.65
C PHE A 73 -12.05 -3.92 12.43
N LYS A 74 -12.42 -3.59 11.20
CA LYS A 74 -13.80 -3.26 10.86
C LYS A 74 -14.76 -4.40 11.14
N LEU A 75 -14.40 -5.63 10.80
CA LEU A 75 -15.29 -6.78 10.91
C LEU A 75 -15.41 -7.35 12.32
N ALA A 76 -14.33 -7.34 13.11
CA ALA A 76 -14.31 -7.99 14.43
C ALA A 76 -13.47 -7.26 15.49
N GLY A 77 -13.09 -6.00 15.26
CA GLY A 77 -12.26 -5.21 16.18
C GLY A 77 -10.86 -5.78 16.37
N LEU A 78 -10.25 -5.58 17.54
CA LEU A 78 -8.89 -6.07 17.82
C LEU A 78 -8.69 -7.57 17.59
N PRO A 79 -9.59 -8.48 17.97
CA PRO A 79 -9.44 -9.90 17.66
C PRO A 79 -9.42 -10.17 16.16
N GLY A 80 -10.23 -9.45 15.37
CA GLY A 80 -10.25 -9.54 13.92
C GLY A 80 -8.92 -9.09 13.31
N THR A 81 -8.36 -7.99 13.81
CA THR A 81 -7.04 -7.50 13.42
C THR A 81 -5.94 -8.52 13.64
N LEU A 82 -5.85 -9.08 14.85
CA LEU A 82 -4.82 -10.08 15.18
C LEU A 82 -4.90 -11.30 14.29
N VAL A 83 -6.12 -11.80 14.08
CA VAL A 83 -6.36 -12.97 13.22
C VAL A 83 -6.03 -12.67 11.76
N ALA A 84 -6.37 -11.48 11.26
CA ALA A 84 -6.06 -11.04 9.90
C ALA A 84 -4.55 -10.90 9.67
N ILE A 85 -3.82 -10.34 10.63
CA ILE A 85 -2.35 -10.24 10.59
C ILE A 85 -1.72 -11.63 10.51
N LEU A 86 -2.13 -12.55 11.40
CA LEU A 86 -1.62 -13.92 11.39
C LEU A 86 -1.88 -14.61 10.06
N GLY A 87 -3.11 -14.52 9.54
CA GLY A 87 -3.46 -15.09 8.24
C GLY A 87 -2.61 -14.54 7.09
N THR A 88 -2.29 -13.24 7.13
CA THR A 88 -1.50 -12.58 6.07
C THR A 88 -0.01 -12.91 6.16
N ILE A 89 0.55 -13.09 7.36
CA ILE A 89 2.00 -13.32 7.55
C ILE A 89 2.38 -14.78 7.36
N ILE A 90 1.51 -15.71 7.72
CA ILE A 90 1.82 -17.16 7.69
C ILE A 90 2.30 -17.64 6.30
N PRO A 91 1.61 -17.36 5.16
CA PRO A 91 2.04 -17.87 3.86
C PRO A 91 3.44 -17.44 3.46
N PRO A 92 3.79 -16.14 3.43
CA PRO A 92 5.14 -15.72 3.05
C PRO A 92 6.20 -16.21 4.05
N PHE A 93 5.88 -16.28 5.34
CA PHE A 93 6.78 -16.81 6.36
C PHE A 93 7.09 -18.29 6.12
N LEU A 94 6.08 -19.12 5.85
CA LEU A 94 6.27 -20.53 5.55
C LEU A 94 7.07 -20.75 4.28
N ILE A 95 6.76 -19.98 3.21
CA ILE A 95 7.49 -20.09 1.94
C ILE A 95 8.98 -19.78 2.14
N ILE A 96 9.28 -18.67 2.81
CA ILE A 96 10.67 -18.26 3.07
C ILE A 96 11.37 -19.27 3.99
N SER A 97 10.68 -19.79 5.01
CA SER A 97 11.24 -20.79 5.94
C SER A 97 11.60 -22.09 5.21
N VAL A 98 10.72 -22.59 4.35
CA VAL A 98 10.97 -23.79 3.54
C VAL A 98 12.16 -23.55 2.60
N ILE A 99 12.18 -22.43 1.89
CA ILE A 99 13.29 -22.07 0.98
C ILE A 99 14.59 -21.97 1.77
N SER A 100 14.57 -21.40 2.99
CA SER A 100 15.76 -21.25 3.83
C SER A 100 16.37 -22.60 4.24
N ILE A 101 15.54 -23.60 4.56
CA ILE A 101 16.00 -24.95 4.93
C ILE A 101 16.75 -25.61 3.76
N PHE A 102 16.24 -25.43 2.56
CA PHE A 102 16.83 -26.01 1.35
C PHE A 102 17.87 -25.09 0.68
N TYR A 103 18.13 -23.92 1.23
CA TYR A 103 18.98 -22.91 0.60
C TYR A 103 20.39 -23.43 0.27
N ALA A 104 21.01 -24.21 1.15
CA ALA A 104 22.34 -24.79 0.92
C ALA A 104 22.35 -25.75 -0.29
N ALA A 105 21.32 -26.57 -0.44
CA ALA A 105 21.17 -27.47 -1.57
C ALA A 105 20.82 -26.75 -2.88
N PHE A 106 20.13 -25.61 -2.80
CA PHE A 106 19.75 -24.81 -3.94
C PHE A 106 20.88 -23.91 -4.45
N ARG A 107 21.68 -23.38 -3.56
CA ARG A 107 22.73 -22.40 -3.87
C ARG A 107 23.78 -22.97 -4.82
N ASP A 108 24.15 -24.24 -4.66
CA ASP A 108 25.22 -24.89 -5.42
C ASP A 108 24.73 -25.54 -6.72
N ASN A 109 23.42 -25.52 -6.98
CA ASN A 109 22.83 -26.06 -8.19
C ASN A 109 22.78 -25.00 -9.30
N PHE A 110 23.48 -25.27 -10.42
CA PHE A 110 23.55 -24.35 -11.55
C PHE A 110 22.18 -23.91 -12.11
N VAL A 111 21.23 -24.84 -12.23
CA VAL A 111 19.90 -24.56 -12.77
C VAL A 111 19.12 -23.62 -11.85
N ILE A 112 19.19 -23.88 -10.55
CA ILE A 112 18.49 -23.06 -9.53
C ILE A 112 19.11 -21.66 -9.44
N SER A 113 20.44 -21.56 -9.49
CA SER A 113 21.13 -20.26 -9.53
C SER A 113 20.68 -19.41 -10.73
N ARG A 114 20.52 -20.01 -11.90
CA ARG A 114 20.01 -19.32 -13.10
C ARG A 114 18.55 -18.92 -12.97
N LEU A 115 17.72 -19.79 -12.36
CA LEU A 115 16.31 -19.49 -12.08
C LEU A 115 16.17 -18.31 -11.11
N LEU A 116 16.94 -18.31 -10.01
CA LEU A 116 16.95 -17.21 -9.04
C LEU A 116 17.40 -15.88 -9.67
N LEU A 117 18.39 -15.93 -10.57
CA LEU A 117 18.82 -14.74 -11.32
C LEU A 117 17.69 -14.20 -12.21
N GLY A 118 16.94 -15.07 -12.88
CA GLY A 118 15.77 -14.70 -13.67
C GLY A 118 14.64 -14.11 -12.82
N MET A 119 14.39 -14.71 -11.64
CA MET A 119 13.40 -14.17 -10.69
C MET A 119 13.81 -12.79 -10.16
N GLN A 120 15.09 -12.57 -9.90
CA GLN A 120 15.63 -11.28 -9.47
C GLN A 120 15.45 -10.21 -10.54
N ALA A 121 15.69 -10.55 -11.80
CA ALA A 121 15.41 -9.67 -12.95
C ALA A 121 13.92 -9.34 -13.06
N GLY A 122 13.03 -10.33 -12.83
CA GLY A 122 11.59 -10.15 -12.80
C GLY A 122 11.14 -9.17 -11.70
N VAL A 123 11.70 -9.29 -10.49
CA VAL A 123 11.44 -8.34 -9.40
C VAL A 123 11.90 -6.93 -9.78
N GLY A 124 13.08 -6.79 -10.42
CA GLY A 124 13.56 -5.52 -10.94
C GLY A 124 12.59 -4.88 -11.94
N ALA A 125 12.02 -5.68 -12.85
CA ALA A 125 11.02 -5.22 -13.81
C ALA A 125 9.71 -4.75 -13.14
N VAL A 126 9.25 -5.46 -12.11
CA VAL A 126 8.07 -5.05 -11.31
C VAL A 126 8.33 -3.72 -10.60
N ILE A 127 9.50 -3.57 -9.97
CA ILE A 127 9.88 -2.30 -9.31
C ILE A 127 9.90 -1.17 -10.34
N ALA A 128 10.50 -1.39 -11.51
CA ALA A 128 10.54 -0.39 -12.58
C ALA A 128 9.14 0.00 -13.06
N SER A 129 8.23 -0.98 -13.21
CA SER A 129 6.82 -0.73 -13.57
C SER A 129 6.11 0.13 -12.52
N VAL A 130 6.26 -0.19 -11.23
CA VAL A 130 5.66 0.59 -10.14
C VAL A 130 6.20 2.03 -10.11
N VAL A 131 7.51 2.20 -10.27
CA VAL A 131 8.14 3.53 -10.35
C VAL A 131 7.62 4.31 -11.54
N TYR A 132 7.45 3.67 -12.71
CA TYR A 132 6.88 4.28 -13.90
C TYR A 132 5.43 4.71 -13.66
N ASP A 133 4.59 3.86 -13.09
CA ASP A 133 3.18 4.16 -12.83
C ASP A 133 3.02 5.31 -11.84
N MET A 134 3.77 5.30 -10.74
CA MET A 134 3.77 6.39 -9.76
C MET A 134 4.31 7.70 -10.35
N GLY A 135 5.39 7.63 -11.13
CA GLY A 135 5.97 8.77 -11.82
C GLY A 135 5.03 9.37 -12.87
N SER A 136 4.39 8.53 -13.67
CA SER A 136 3.42 8.96 -14.69
C SER A 136 2.22 9.69 -14.07
N GLY A 137 1.73 9.23 -12.92
CA GLY A 137 0.68 9.91 -12.16
C GLY A 137 1.05 11.33 -11.76
N ILE A 138 2.29 11.55 -11.31
CA ILE A 138 2.80 12.89 -10.95
C ILE A 138 2.92 13.78 -12.19
N VAL A 139 3.44 13.25 -13.29
CA VAL A 139 3.59 13.99 -14.56
C VAL A 139 2.22 14.38 -15.13
N HIS A 140 1.23 13.48 -15.05
CA HIS A 140 -0.14 13.73 -15.53
C HIS A 140 -0.86 14.82 -14.72
N SER A 141 -0.50 14.97 -13.43
CA SER A 141 -1.06 16.05 -12.60
C SER A 141 -0.66 17.45 -13.02
N LYS A 142 0.25 17.60 -14.02
CA LYS A 142 0.79 18.86 -14.59
C LYS A 142 1.32 19.84 -13.54
N ASN A 143 1.62 19.37 -12.34
CA ASN A 143 2.11 20.20 -11.25
C ASN A 143 3.64 20.27 -11.30
N ILE A 144 4.16 21.33 -11.94
CA ILE A 144 5.60 21.54 -12.16
C ILE A 144 6.40 21.40 -10.86
N VAL A 145 5.85 21.89 -9.74
CA VAL A 145 6.54 21.83 -8.44
C VAL A 145 6.69 20.37 -7.95
N SER A 146 5.66 19.53 -8.14
CA SER A 146 5.75 18.10 -7.77
C SER A 146 6.76 17.36 -8.63
N ILE A 147 6.83 17.68 -9.91
CA ILE A 147 7.82 17.12 -10.84
C ILE A 147 9.24 17.51 -10.41
N LEU A 148 9.46 18.80 -10.09
CA LEU A 148 10.77 19.29 -9.62
C LEU A 148 11.20 18.63 -8.31
N ILE A 149 10.28 18.47 -7.34
CA ILE A 149 10.56 17.76 -6.08
C ILE A 149 10.93 16.31 -6.33
N MET A 150 10.21 15.62 -7.21
CA MET A 150 10.51 14.24 -7.59
C MET A 150 11.90 14.11 -8.21
N LEU A 151 12.24 15.00 -9.14
CA LEU A 151 13.55 15.01 -9.80
C LEU A 151 14.69 15.33 -8.80
N ALA A 152 14.48 16.32 -7.94
CA ALA A 152 15.45 16.70 -6.91
C ALA A 152 15.67 15.57 -5.90
N ALA A 153 14.61 14.88 -5.47
CA ALA A 153 14.69 13.73 -4.57
C ALA A 153 15.45 12.57 -5.22
N PHE A 154 15.19 12.30 -6.51
CA PHE A 154 15.91 11.28 -7.27
C PHE A 154 17.40 11.58 -7.38
N ILE A 155 17.76 12.81 -7.76
CA ILE A 155 19.17 13.24 -7.86
C ILE A 155 19.84 13.19 -6.49
N ALA A 156 19.19 13.66 -5.43
CA ALA A 156 19.71 13.63 -4.06
C ALA A 156 20.02 12.19 -3.59
N SER A 157 19.15 11.24 -3.93
CA SER A 157 19.35 9.84 -3.58
C SER A 157 20.43 9.16 -4.43
N CYS A 158 20.37 9.33 -5.77
CA CYS A 158 21.25 8.60 -6.68
C CYS A 158 22.65 9.19 -6.81
N VAL A 159 22.79 10.53 -6.79
CA VAL A 159 24.08 11.21 -7.02
C VAL A 159 24.80 11.50 -5.71
N TYR A 160 24.06 12.00 -4.73
CA TYR A 160 24.65 12.40 -3.44
C TYR A 160 24.59 11.30 -2.38
N GLY A 161 23.91 10.16 -2.64
CA GLY A 161 23.82 9.06 -1.68
C GLY A 161 23.14 9.44 -0.37
N ILE A 162 22.31 10.49 -0.37
CA ILE A 162 21.63 10.95 0.84
C ILE A 162 20.64 9.87 1.30
N ASN A 163 20.67 9.59 2.61
CA ASN A 163 19.74 8.60 3.18
C ASN A 163 18.28 9.01 2.90
N VAL A 164 17.54 8.07 2.35
CA VAL A 164 16.13 8.24 1.93
C VAL A 164 15.25 8.80 3.05
N ILE A 165 15.57 8.50 4.32
CA ILE A 165 14.82 9.01 5.48
C ILE A 165 14.83 10.55 5.52
N TYR A 166 15.98 11.19 5.27
CA TYR A 166 16.07 12.66 5.25
C TYR A 166 15.29 13.26 4.07
N ILE A 167 15.30 12.59 2.93
CA ILE A 167 14.53 13.01 1.74
C ILE A 167 13.03 12.95 2.03
N ILE A 168 12.56 11.87 2.66
CA ILE A 168 11.14 11.71 3.05
C ILE A 168 10.72 12.81 4.03
N LEU A 169 11.52 13.06 5.06
CA LEU A 169 11.23 14.11 6.04
C LEU A 169 11.20 15.51 5.39
N ALA A 170 12.17 15.81 4.53
CA ALA A 170 12.22 17.08 3.80
C ALA A 170 11.02 17.26 2.87
N CYS A 171 10.68 16.24 2.08
CA CYS A 171 9.50 16.28 1.19
C CYS A 171 8.20 16.35 1.99
N GLY A 172 8.09 15.65 3.12
CA GLY A 172 6.92 15.68 4.00
C GLY A 172 6.71 17.07 4.61
N THR A 173 7.76 17.70 5.12
CA THR A 173 7.70 19.07 5.67
C THR A 173 7.33 20.09 4.59
N LEU A 174 7.93 20.02 3.40
CA LEU A 174 7.59 20.87 2.27
C LEU A 174 6.13 20.70 1.82
N GLY A 175 5.65 19.46 1.75
CA GLY A 175 4.27 19.15 1.41
C GLY A 175 3.27 19.72 2.43
N THR A 176 3.56 19.57 3.73
CA THR A 176 2.73 20.08 4.81
C THR A 176 2.67 21.60 4.80
N VAL A 177 3.82 22.28 4.68
CA VAL A 177 3.90 23.74 4.60
C VAL A 177 3.11 24.27 3.39
N ARG A 178 3.26 23.64 2.24
CA ARG A 178 2.55 24.03 1.00
C ARG A 178 1.03 23.88 1.15
N THR A 179 0.58 22.81 1.75
CA THR A 179 -0.85 22.54 1.97
C THR A 179 -1.44 23.55 2.95
N LEU A 180 -0.72 23.87 4.03
CA LEU A 180 -1.16 24.89 5.00
C LEU A 180 -1.23 26.28 4.40
N VAL A 181 -0.25 26.69 3.59
CA VAL A 181 -0.24 27.98 2.91
C VAL A 181 -1.39 28.08 1.89
N LYS A 182 -1.61 27.01 1.11
CA LYS A 182 -2.72 26.97 0.13
C LYS A 182 -4.08 27.05 0.81
N ASN A 183 -4.27 26.36 1.93
CA ASN A 183 -5.53 26.35 2.67
C ASN A 183 -5.80 27.69 3.36
N ARG A 184 -4.74 28.41 3.76
CA ARG A 184 -4.83 29.75 4.33
C ARG A 184 -5.26 30.80 3.28
N ASN A 185 -4.74 30.70 2.05
CA ASN A 185 -5.13 31.60 0.96
C ASN A 185 -6.57 31.35 0.48
N SER A 186 -7.02 30.09 0.45
CA SER A 186 -8.40 29.76 0.07
C SER A 186 -9.44 30.25 1.10
N ARG A 187 -9.07 30.34 2.38
CA ARG A 187 -9.93 30.90 3.43
C ARG A 187 -9.98 32.45 3.39
N ALA A 188 -8.94 33.09 2.89
CA ALA A 188 -8.93 34.54 2.74
C ALA A 188 -9.82 35.01 1.58
N ASP A 189 -9.94 34.22 0.52
CA ASP A 189 -10.80 34.55 -0.65
C ASP A 189 -12.30 34.38 -0.36
N THR A 190 -12.68 33.48 0.54
CA THR A 190 -14.10 33.29 0.94
C THR A 190 -14.64 34.38 1.87
N SER A 191 -13.77 35.20 2.45
CA SER A 191 -14.18 36.31 3.33
C SER A 191 -14.49 37.63 2.61
N HIS A 192 -14.32 37.67 1.28
CA HIS A 192 -14.51 38.88 0.45
C HIS A 192 -15.68 38.80 -0.56
N THR A 193 -16.69 38.00 -0.32
CA THR A 193 -17.96 38.12 -1.05
C THR A 193 -18.84 39.13 -0.31
N PRO A 194 -19.02 40.36 -0.84
CA PRO A 194 -20.00 41.32 -0.32
C PRO A 194 -21.39 40.78 -0.57
N HIS A 195 -22.15 40.68 0.46
CA HIS A 195 -23.61 40.55 0.45
C HIS A 195 -24.18 41.85 -0.14
N ASP A 196 -24.35 41.91 -1.45
CA ASP A 196 -25.12 42.97 -2.08
C ASP A 196 -25.89 42.45 -3.29
N ARG A 197 -27.19 42.35 -3.08
CA ARG A 197 -28.31 42.72 -3.94
C ARG A 197 -29.57 41.91 -3.61
N GLN A 198 -30.31 42.42 -2.64
CA GLN A 198 -31.77 42.32 -2.72
C GLN A 198 -32.33 43.75 -2.54
N SER A 199 -32.77 44.31 -3.62
CA SER A 199 -33.81 45.34 -3.69
C SER A 199 -34.56 45.12 -4.99
#